data_f09a8e6a9a5a546b2f11e33b2c5febe1
#
_entry.id   f09a8e6a9a5a546b2f11e33b2c5febe1
#
_cell.length_a   1.000
_cell.length_b   1.000
_cell.length_c   1.000
_cell.angle_alpha   90.00
_cell.angle_beta   90.00
_cell.angle_gamma   90.00
#
_symmetry.space_group_name_H-M   'P 1'
#
loop_
_entity.id
_entity.type
_entity.pdbx_description
1 polymer ?
#
loop_
_entity_poly.entity_id
_entity_poly.type
_entity_poly.pdbx_seq_one_letter_code
_entity_poly.pdbx_strand_id
1 'polypeptide(L)'
;MGNLLETIYDVLFNPRAAMETIAQKKLTGQALVMFTVGMLVPVWAVYTGIKGAPALGSMFVLHFIGSLFFWVVGASVLNFVAELAGGHGTAVGLFAALGFSHLPRVAVIPLGVIAALLPDNLRGIAFGFIGLLVVIWTLSLSVAAIRGAHGLSGAKAVLVLLAPLLAMIGAIIAAVIFFGAALLEFPLHF
;
A
#
# COMPACT_ATOMS: atom_id res chain seq x y z
N MET A 1 8.42 9.68 -23.97
CA MET A 1 8.32 9.66 -22.48
C MET A 1 7.01 10.33 -22.14
N GLY A 2 6.01 9.61 -21.62
CA GLY A 2 4.75 10.22 -21.17
C GLY A 2 5.03 11.19 -20.03
N ASN A 3 4.33 12.32 -20.00
CA ASN A 3 4.45 13.29 -18.92
C ASN A 3 3.87 12.66 -17.65
N LEU A 4 4.56 12.80 -16.49
CA LEU A 4 4.10 12.26 -15.21
C LEU A 4 2.67 12.74 -14.88
N LEU A 5 2.36 14.00 -15.20
CA LEU A 5 1.02 14.56 -14.97
C LEU A 5 -0.05 13.87 -15.80
N GLU A 6 0.25 13.52 -17.05
CA GLU A 6 -0.65 12.75 -17.91
C GLU A 6 -0.91 11.36 -17.32
N THR A 7 0.15 10.69 -16.87
CA THR A 7 0.02 9.37 -16.21
C THR A 7 -0.82 9.46 -14.93
N ILE A 8 -0.65 10.51 -14.12
CA ILE A 8 -1.47 10.74 -12.91
C ILE A 8 -2.94 10.95 -13.30
N TYR A 9 -3.20 11.76 -14.32
CA TYR A 9 -4.55 11.99 -14.83
C TYR A 9 -5.21 10.68 -15.26
N ASP A 10 -4.49 9.86 -16.04
CA ASP A 10 -4.99 8.55 -16.48
C ASP A 10 -5.28 7.60 -15.31
N VAL A 11 -4.42 7.59 -14.29
CA VAL A 11 -4.65 6.77 -13.06
C VAL A 11 -5.91 7.20 -12.31
N LEU A 12 -6.23 8.49 -12.30
CA LEU A 12 -7.41 9.02 -11.63
C LEU A 12 -8.72 8.71 -12.37
N PHE A 13 -8.71 8.84 -13.71
CA PHE A 13 -9.93 8.76 -14.52
C PHE A 13 -10.10 7.41 -15.24
N ASN A 14 -9.01 6.70 -15.51
CA ASN A 14 -9.05 5.38 -16.15
C ASN A 14 -8.01 4.42 -15.53
N PRO A 15 -8.16 4.08 -14.24
CA PRO A 15 -7.11 3.41 -13.47
C PRO A 15 -6.68 2.06 -14.07
N ARG A 16 -7.59 1.30 -14.67
CA ARG A 16 -7.26 -0.01 -15.22
C ARG A 16 -6.31 0.10 -16.43
N ALA A 17 -6.66 0.91 -17.41
CA ALA A 17 -5.86 1.09 -18.62
C ALA A 17 -4.52 1.78 -18.30
N ALA A 18 -4.54 2.75 -17.37
CA ALA A 18 -3.34 3.41 -16.90
C ALA A 18 -2.37 2.43 -16.24
N MET A 19 -2.84 1.58 -15.31
CA MET A 19 -2.01 0.59 -14.62
C MET A 19 -1.42 -0.45 -15.58
N GLU A 20 -2.18 -0.87 -16.60
CA GLU A 20 -1.68 -1.73 -17.65
C GLU A 20 -0.55 -1.05 -18.46
N THR A 21 -0.75 0.20 -18.88
CA THR A 21 0.25 1.00 -19.58
C THR A 21 1.52 1.20 -18.76
N ILE A 22 1.38 1.53 -17.47
CA ILE A 22 2.48 1.71 -16.52
C ILE A 22 3.29 0.42 -16.38
N ALA A 23 2.60 -0.72 -16.25
CA ALA A 23 3.23 -2.03 -16.11
C ALA A 23 3.96 -2.45 -17.37
N GLN A 24 3.34 -2.30 -18.56
CA GLN A 24 3.93 -2.64 -19.83
C GLN A 24 5.15 -1.79 -20.15
N LYS A 25 5.07 -0.47 -19.95
CA LYS A 25 6.18 0.48 -20.16
C LYS A 25 7.21 0.46 -19.04
N LYS A 26 6.95 -0.28 -17.94
CA LYS A 26 7.83 -0.38 -16.77
C LYS A 26 8.26 1.00 -16.26
N LEU A 27 7.31 1.90 -16.02
CA LEU A 27 7.57 3.30 -15.63
C LEU A 27 8.09 3.41 -14.17
N THR A 28 9.15 2.68 -13.85
CA THR A 28 9.72 2.56 -12.50
C THR A 28 10.21 3.88 -11.93
N GLY A 29 10.79 4.75 -12.74
CA GLY A 29 11.22 6.08 -12.30
C GLY A 29 10.06 6.97 -11.85
N GLN A 30 8.96 7.00 -12.62
CA GLN A 30 7.74 7.71 -12.24
C GLN A 30 7.07 7.06 -11.01
N ALA A 31 7.06 5.74 -10.93
CA ALA A 31 6.55 4.99 -9.79
C ALA A 31 7.31 5.33 -8.50
N LEU A 32 8.64 5.43 -8.57
CA LEU A 32 9.46 5.84 -7.43
C LEU A 32 9.13 7.27 -6.97
N VAL A 33 8.94 8.20 -7.90
CA VAL A 33 8.51 9.57 -7.57
C VAL A 33 7.14 9.53 -6.88
N MET A 34 6.17 8.80 -7.43
CA MET A 34 4.81 8.71 -6.84
C MET A 34 4.81 8.05 -5.47
N PHE A 35 5.58 6.97 -5.29
CA PHE A 35 5.77 6.33 -4.00
C PHE A 35 6.39 7.32 -2.99
N THR A 36 7.48 7.99 -3.37
CA THR A 36 8.19 8.95 -2.51
C THR A 36 7.26 10.07 -2.06
N VAL A 37 6.56 10.71 -3.00
CA VAL A 37 5.61 11.79 -2.70
C VAL A 37 4.47 11.26 -1.82
N GLY A 38 3.86 10.12 -2.18
CA GLY A 38 2.75 9.53 -1.43
C GLY A 38 3.12 9.07 -0.01
N MET A 39 4.40 8.79 0.25
CA MET A 39 4.88 8.39 1.58
C MET A 39 5.42 9.57 2.39
N LEU A 40 6.27 10.41 1.80
CA LEU A 40 6.96 11.46 2.52
C LEU A 40 6.06 12.64 2.84
N VAL A 41 5.18 13.02 1.92
CA VAL A 41 4.38 14.24 2.07
C VAL A 41 3.38 14.13 3.24
N PRO A 42 2.60 13.04 3.42
CA PRO A 42 1.74 12.86 4.59
C PRO A 42 2.53 12.77 5.91
N VAL A 43 3.67 12.06 5.88
CA VAL A 43 4.53 11.92 7.07
C VAL A 43 5.09 13.28 7.49
N TRP A 44 5.57 14.07 6.53
CA TRP A 44 6.04 15.44 6.78
C TRP A 44 4.96 16.30 7.42
N ALA A 45 3.73 16.26 6.91
CA ALA A 45 2.62 17.04 7.44
C ALA A 45 2.28 16.67 8.91
N VAL A 46 2.34 15.38 9.26
CA VAL A 46 2.14 14.91 10.64
C VAL A 46 3.29 15.41 11.54
N TYR A 47 4.52 15.25 11.11
CA TYR A 47 5.69 15.59 11.94
C TYR A 47 5.85 17.10 12.17
N THR A 48 5.50 17.95 11.20
CA THR A 48 5.53 19.42 11.40
C THR A 48 4.50 19.91 12.41
N GLY A 49 3.43 19.11 12.66
CA GLY A 49 2.44 19.40 13.70
C GLY A 49 2.90 19.05 15.12
N ILE A 50 3.95 18.24 15.29
CA ILE A 50 4.45 17.80 16.60
C ILE A 50 5.57 18.76 17.07
N LYS A 51 5.24 19.67 18.00
CA LYS A 51 6.22 20.59 18.59
C LYS A 51 7.22 19.80 19.46
N GLY A 52 8.52 19.99 19.21
CA GLY A 52 9.60 19.56 20.12
C GLY A 52 10.13 18.12 19.93
N ALA A 53 9.96 17.47 18.79
CA ALA A 53 10.55 16.16 18.53
C ALA A 53 11.99 16.26 17.97
N PRO A 54 13.03 16.04 18.79
CA PRO A 54 14.44 16.27 18.39
C PRO A 54 14.99 15.22 17.42
N ALA A 55 14.32 14.10 17.20
CA ALA A 55 14.77 12.97 16.37
C ALA A 55 14.05 12.86 15.01
N LEU A 56 13.47 13.95 14.50
CA LEU A 56 12.64 13.91 13.28
C LEU A 56 13.38 13.37 12.06
N GLY A 57 14.65 13.74 11.87
CA GLY A 57 15.41 13.34 10.69
C GLY A 57 15.67 11.83 10.62
N SER A 58 16.10 11.21 11.72
CA SER A 58 16.41 9.79 11.77
C SER A 58 15.14 8.93 11.66
N MET A 59 14.05 9.30 12.32
CA MET A 59 12.76 8.63 12.20
C MET A 59 12.20 8.70 10.79
N PHE A 60 12.35 9.83 10.13
CA PHE A 60 11.93 10.04 8.75
C PHE A 60 12.69 9.13 7.78
N VAL A 61 14.03 9.09 7.91
CA VAL A 61 14.88 8.22 7.08
C VAL A 61 14.56 6.74 7.31
N LEU A 62 14.41 6.32 8.57
CA LEU A 62 14.06 4.95 8.91
C LEU A 62 12.68 4.56 8.36
N HIS A 63 11.69 5.46 8.47
CA HIS A 63 10.36 5.25 7.92
C HIS A 63 10.42 5.11 6.39
N PHE A 64 11.18 5.96 5.70
CA PHE A 64 11.32 5.91 4.24
C PHE A 64 11.97 4.61 3.78
N ILE A 65 13.12 4.23 4.40
CA ILE A 65 13.83 3.00 4.08
C ILE A 65 12.96 1.77 4.35
N GLY A 66 12.29 1.74 5.51
CA GLY A 66 11.36 0.66 5.87
C GLY A 66 10.22 0.54 4.87
N SER A 67 9.61 1.67 4.50
CA SER A 67 8.51 1.69 3.53
C SER A 67 8.95 1.24 2.14
N LEU A 68 10.14 1.65 1.70
CA LEU A 68 10.72 1.22 0.43
C LEU A 68 10.97 -0.29 0.44
N PHE A 69 11.53 -0.82 1.53
CA PHE A 69 11.73 -2.25 1.71
C PHE A 69 10.40 -3.01 1.63
N PHE A 70 9.38 -2.58 2.37
CA PHE A 70 8.06 -3.22 2.34
C PHE A 70 7.39 -3.11 0.97
N TRP A 71 7.59 -2.03 0.23
CA TRP A 71 7.07 -1.92 -1.13
C TRP A 71 7.75 -2.92 -2.08
N VAL A 72 9.09 -3.04 -2.03
CA VAL A 72 9.84 -3.99 -2.88
C VAL A 72 9.46 -5.43 -2.53
N VAL A 73 9.48 -5.79 -1.25
CA VAL A 73 9.11 -7.14 -0.79
C VAL A 73 7.65 -7.44 -1.10
N GLY A 74 6.75 -6.50 -0.79
CA GLY A 74 5.32 -6.65 -1.07
C GLY A 74 5.03 -6.84 -2.56
N ALA A 75 5.66 -6.05 -3.43
CA ALA A 75 5.53 -6.21 -4.89
C ALA A 75 6.03 -7.57 -5.36
N SER A 76 7.14 -8.07 -4.79
CA SER A 76 7.71 -9.38 -5.13
C SER A 76 6.78 -10.52 -4.70
N VAL A 77 6.26 -10.47 -3.48
CA VAL A 77 5.30 -11.45 -2.96
C VAL A 77 4.01 -11.46 -3.78
N LEU A 78 3.45 -10.26 -4.07
CA LEU A 78 2.24 -10.15 -4.88
C LEU A 78 2.47 -10.63 -6.31
N ASN A 79 3.65 -10.38 -6.90
CA ASN A 79 4.01 -10.91 -8.22
C ASN A 79 4.01 -12.45 -8.21
N PHE A 80 4.68 -13.05 -7.23
CA PHE A 80 4.72 -14.51 -7.09
C PHE A 80 3.31 -15.11 -6.96
N VAL A 81 2.46 -14.54 -6.10
CA VAL A 81 1.08 -15.01 -5.93
C VAL A 81 0.26 -14.78 -7.20
N ALA A 82 0.47 -13.67 -7.93
CA ALA A 82 -0.21 -13.39 -9.18
C ALA A 82 0.16 -14.39 -10.28
N GLU A 83 1.42 -14.81 -10.37
CA GLU A 83 1.88 -15.87 -11.26
C GLU A 83 1.22 -17.21 -10.93
N LEU A 84 1.14 -17.58 -9.64
CA LEU A 84 0.42 -18.78 -9.21
C LEU A 84 -1.07 -18.73 -9.55
N ALA A 85 -1.69 -17.55 -9.57
CA ALA A 85 -3.08 -17.34 -9.98
C ALA A 85 -3.29 -17.37 -11.51
N GLY A 86 -2.22 -17.59 -12.30
CA GLY A 86 -2.21 -17.63 -13.74
C GLY A 86 -2.01 -16.27 -14.40
N GLY A 87 -1.39 -15.32 -13.73
CA GLY A 87 -0.98 -14.04 -14.30
C GLY A 87 0.29 -14.17 -15.16
N HIS A 88 0.41 -13.31 -16.17
CA HIS A 88 1.53 -13.34 -17.13
C HIS A 88 2.36 -12.05 -17.12
N GLY A 89 2.28 -11.28 -16.04
CA GLY A 89 3.00 -10.02 -15.88
C GLY A 89 4.48 -10.20 -15.53
N THR A 90 5.12 -9.07 -15.20
CA THR A 90 6.49 -9.06 -14.71
C THR A 90 6.57 -8.37 -13.36
N ALA A 91 7.48 -8.81 -12.48
CA ALA A 91 7.70 -8.20 -11.16
C ALA A 91 7.96 -6.69 -11.26
N VAL A 92 8.77 -6.26 -12.24
CA VAL A 92 9.09 -4.85 -12.49
C VAL A 92 7.86 -4.06 -12.92
N GLY A 93 7.01 -4.66 -13.77
CA GLY A 93 5.75 -4.04 -14.20
C GLY A 93 4.78 -3.86 -13.03
N LEU A 94 4.59 -4.89 -12.20
CA LEU A 94 3.77 -4.82 -11.02
C LEU A 94 4.31 -3.81 -9.99
N PHE A 95 5.63 -3.82 -9.76
CA PHE A 95 6.30 -2.85 -8.89
C PHE A 95 6.02 -1.41 -9.35
N ALA A 96 6.15 -1.13 -10.66
CA ALA A 96 5.85 0.19 -11.20
C ALA A 96 4.37 0.56 -11.00
N ALA A 97 3.43 -0.34 -11.30
CA ALA A 97 2.01 -0.07 -11.13
C ALA A 97 1.62 0.16 -9.66
N LEU A 98 2.17 -0.64 -8.72
CA LEU A 98 1.94 -0.49 -7.28
C LEU A 98 2.49 0.84 -6.73
N GLY A 99 3.55 1.42 -7.31
CA GLY A 99 4.04 2.74 -6.93
C GLY A 99 2.97 3.83 -7.10
N PHE A 100 2.18 3.76 -8.16
CA PHE A 100 1.07 4.68 -8.39
C PHE A 100 -0.14 4.43 -7.48
N SER A 101 -0.28 3.27 -6.87
CA SER A 101 -1.35 3.02 -5.89
C SER A 101 -1.22 3.88 -4.62
N HIS A 102 -0.06 4.49 -4.39
CA HIS A 102 0.15 5.44 -3.29
C HIS A 102 -0.38 6.86 -3.56
N LEU A 103 -0.82 7.15 -4.78
CA LEU A 103 -1.36 8.46 -5.18
C LEU A 103 -2.46 9.00 -4.23
N PRO A 104 -3.44 8.21 -3.76
CA PRO A 104 -4.48 8.70 -2.87
C PRO A 104 -3.97 9.28 -1.56
N ARG A 105 -2.79 8.86 -1.09
CA ARG A 105 -2.19 9.35 0.16
C ARG A 105 -1.84 10.84 0.10
N VAL A 106 -1.57 11.37 -1.07
CA VAL A 106 -1.29 12.80 -1.26
C VAL A 106 -2.54 13.64 -0.95
N ALA A 107 -3.73 13.09 -1.20
CA ALA A 107 -4.99 13.77 -0.92
C ALA A 107 -5.28 13.95 0.59
N VAL A 108 -4.59 13.21 1.46
CA VAL A 108 -4.71 13.38 2.93
C VAL A 108 -4.42 14.81 3.35
N ILE A 109 -3.49 15.50 2.67
CA ILE A 109 -3.09 16.87 3.07
C ILE A 109 -4.20 17.88 2.84
N PRO A 110 -4.70 18.09 1.61
CA PRO A 110 -5.76 19.06 1.37
C PRO A 110 -7.04 18.71 2.14
N LEU A 111 -7.39 17.41 2.22
CA LEU A 111 -8.55 16.97 2.99
C LEU A 111 -8.35 17.17 4.50
N GLY A 112 -7.13 16.93 5.00
CA GLY A 112 -6.78 17.15 6.40
C GLY A 112 -6.84 18.63 6.79
N VAL A 113 -6.43 19.55 5.91
CA VAL A 113 -6.59 21.01 6.13
C VAL A 113 -8.08 21.35 6.24
N ILE A 114 -8.93 20.81 5.37
CA ILE A 114 -10.39 21.03 5.45
C ILE A 114 -10.95 20.46 6.77
N ALA A 115 -10.54 19.25 7.17
CA ALA A 115 -10.98 18.65 8.44
C ALA A 115 -10.52 19.45 9.65
N ALA A 116 -9.34 20.08 9.61
CA ALA A 116 -8.84 20.91 10.69
C ALA A 116 -9.65 22.19 10.93
N LEU A 117 -10.42 22.65 9.94
CA LEU A 117 -11.33 23.80 10.06
C LEU A 117 -12.66 23.43 10.73
N LEU A 118 -12.95 22.16 10.94
CA LEU A 118 -14.16 21.70 11.60
C LEU A 118 -14.09 21.91 13.12
N PRO A 119 -15.26 22.03 13.80
CA PRO A 119 -15.33 22.01 15.27
C PRO A 119 -14.67 20.75 15.85
N ASP A 120 -14.10 20.87 17.07
CA ASP A 120 -13.31 19.82 17.72
C ASP A 120 -14.04 18.46 17.82
N ASN A 121 -15.35 18.50 18.09
CA ASN A 121 -16.19 17.30 18.18
C ASN A 121 -16.36 16.55 16.85
N LEU A 122 -16.20 17.21 15.69
CA LEU A 122 -16.33 16.62 14.36
C LEU A 122 -14.98 16.30 13.72
N ARG A 123 -13.92 16.96 14.17
CA ARG A 123 -12.57 16.85 13.59
C ARG A 123 -12.04 15.41 13.58
N GLY A 124 -12.16 14.72 14.72
CA GLY A 124 -11.70 13.32 14.83
C GLY A 124 -12.46 12.38 13.89
N ILE A 125 -13.78 12.56 13.77
CA ILE A 125 -14.62 11.79 12.84
C ILE A 125 -14.22 12.06 11.40
N ALA A 126 -13.98 13.32 11.03
CA ALA A 126 -13.56 13.71 9.69
C ALA A 126 -12.21 13.09 9.31
N PHE A 127 -11.21 13.12 10.20
CA PHE A 127 -9.92 12.46 9.97
C PHE A 127 -10.06 10.95 9.82
N GLY A 128 -10.89 10.29 10.63
CA GLY A 128 -11.19 8.86 10.51
C GLY A 128 -11.82 8.53 9.15
N PHE A 129 -12.78 9.34 8.70
CA PHE A 129 -13.43 9.17 7.40
C PHE A 129 -12.46 9.38 6.23
N ILE A 130 -11.62 10.41 6.28
CA ILE A 130 -10.58 10.66 5.28
C ILE A 130 -9.60 9.48 5.21
N GLY A 131 -9.15 8.98 6.36
CA GLY A 131 -8.28 7.83 6.44
C GLY A 131 -8.88 6.59 5.78
N LEU A 132 -10.14 6.29 6.10
CA LEU A 132 -10.89 5.17 5.51
C LEU A 132 -11.03 5.32 3.99
N LEU A 133 -11.41 6.51 3.50
CA LEU A 133 -11.53 6.81 2.08
C LEU A 133 -10.21 6.57 1.33
N VAL A 134 -9.10 7.07 1.87
CA VAL A 134 -7.77 6.92 1.28
C VAL A 134 -7.34 5.45 1.26
N VAL A 135 -7.62 4.68 2.32
CA VAL A 135 -7.34 3.25 2.37
C VAL A 135 -8.13 2.50 1.28
N ILE A 136 -9.44 2.71 1.19
CA ILE A 136 -10.29 2.07 0.18
C ILE A 136 -9.80 2.41 -1.23
N TRP A 137 -9.46 3.66 -1.48
CA TRP A 137 -8.96 4.10 -2.78
C TRP A 137 -7.59 3.48 -3.10
N THR A 138 -6.65 3.45 -2.14
CA THR A 138 -5.35 2.79 -2.29
C THR A 138 -5.51 1.30 -2.60
N LEU A 139 -6.39 0.58 -1.89
CA LEU A 139 -6.67 -0.82 -2.16
C LEU A 139 -7.28 -1.03 -3.55
N SER A 140 -8.21 -0.16 -3.96
CA SER A 140 -8.81 -0.21 -5.29
C SER A 140 -7.78 -0.03 -6.41
N LEU A 141 -6.85 0.92 -6.24
CA LEU A 141 -5.74 1.12 -7.18
C LEU A 141 -4.74 -0.05 -7.14
N SER A 142 -4.51 -0.67 -5.99
CA SER A 142 -3.66 -1.87 -5.89
C SER A 142 -4.27 -3.06 -6.63
N VAL A 143 -5.59 -3.26 -6.52
CA VAL A 143 -6.31 -4.26 -7.34
C VAL A 143 -6.19 -3.93 -8.84
N ALA A 144 -6.35 -2.66 -9.23
CA ALA A 144 -6.18 -2.24 -10.62
C ALA A 144 -4.74 -2.48 -11.11
N ALA A 145 -3.73 -2.25 -10.27
CA ALA A 145 -2.32 -2.49 -10.57
C ALA A 145 -2.05 -3.99 -10.83
N ILE A 146 -2.54 -4.88 -9.96
CA ILE A 146 -2.40 -6.33 -10.13
C ILE A 146 -3.11 -6.80 -11.41
N ARG A 147 -4.33 -6.30 -11.67
CA ARG A 147 -5.08 -6.62 -12.89
C ARG A 147 -4.36 -6.15 -14.15
N GLY A 148 -3.90 -4.91 -14.16
CA GLY A 148 -3.23 -4.31 -15.30
C GLY A 148 -1.87 -4.96 -15.57
N ALA A 149 -1.09 -5.25 -14.52
CA ALA A 149 0.23 -5.86 -14.67
C ALA A 149 0.17 -7.32 -15.13
N HIS A 150 -0.79 -8.11 -14.65
CA HIS A 150 -0.84 -9.56 -14.87
C HIS A 150 -2.00 -10.04 -15.76
N GLY A 151 -2.88 -9.15 -16.22
CA GLY A 151 -4.03 -9.54 -17.04
C GLY A 151 -5.10 -10.33 -16.29
N LEU A 152 -5.10 -10.28 -14.94
CA LEU A 152 -6.01 -11.06 -14.10
C LEU A 152 -7.43 -10.47 -14.06
N SER A 153 -8.43 -11.32 -13.79
CA SER A 153 -9.77 -10.87 -13.47
C SER A 153 -9.81 -10.12 -12.14
N GLY A 154 -10.84 -9.28 -11.92
CA GLY A 154 -10.98 -8.52 -10.67
C GLY A 154 -10.98 -9.40 -9.43
N ALA A 155 -11.73 -10.51 -9.45
CA ALA A 155 -11.80 -11.43 -8.32
C ALA A 155 -10.43 -12.07 -8.01
N LYS A 156 -9.70 -12.52 -9.03
CA LYS A 156 -8.34 -13.06 -8.85
C LYS A 156 -7.38 -12.02 -8.30
N ALA A 157 -7.43 -10.78 -8.78
CA ALA A 157 -6.57 -9.71 -8.30
C ALA A 157 -6.85 -9.35 -6.83
N VAL A 158 -8.12 -9.37 -6.40
CA VAL A 158 -8.48 -9.21 -4.98
C VAL A 158 -7.92 -10.37 -4.15
N LEU A 159 -8.05 -11.61 -4.61
CA LEU A 159 -7.48 -12.77 -3.92
C LEU A 159 -5.95 -12.68 -3.82
N VAL A 160 -5.27 -12.25 -4.90
CA VAL A 160 -3.82 -12.02 -4.88
C VAL A 160 -3.44 -10.96 -3.85
N LEU A 161 -4.19 -9.85 -3.78
CA LEU A 161 -3.93 -8.79 -2.81
C LEU A 161 -4.13 -9.26 -1.36
N LEU A 162 -5.12 -10.11 -1.11
CA LEU A 162 -5.43 -10.64 0.22
C LEU A 162 -4.56 -11.85 0.61
N ALA A 163 -3.97 -12.56 -0.35
CA ALA A 163 -3.24 -13.80 -0.10
C ALA A 163 -2.13 -13.69 0.97
N PRO A 164 -1.28 -12.66 1.00
CA PRO A 164 -0.28 -12.52 2.06
C PRO A 164 -0.90 -12.39 3.46
N LEU A 165 -2.01 -11.66 3.58
CA LEU A 165 -2.74 -11.51 4.83
C LEU A 165 -3.36 -12.85 5.27
N LEU A 166 -4.00 -13.56 4.35
CA LEU A 166 -4.59 -14.87 4.64
C LEU A 166 -3.53 -15.89 5.01
N ALA A 167 -2.38 -15.89 4.35
CA ALA A 167 -1.24 -16.75 4.69
C ALA A 167 -0.71 -16.44 6.11
N MET A 168 -0.60 -15.17 6.46
CA MET A 168 -0.17 -14.75 7.80
C MET A 168 -1.17 -15.21 8.89
N ILE A 169 -2.47 -15.01 8.66
CA ILE A 169 -3.51 -15.49 9.58
C ILE A 169 -3.44 -17.02 9.73
N GLY A 170 -3.32 -17.75 8.63
CA GLY A 170 -3.18 -19.21 8.64
C GLY A 170 -1.94 -19.65 9.41
N ALA A 171 -0.81 -19.00 9.24
CA ALA A 171 0.41 -19.29 9.97
C ALA A 171 0.28 -19.03 11.49
N ILE A 172 -0.40 -17.94 11.88
CA ILE A 172 -0.68 -17.64 13.29
C ILE A 172 -1.58 -18.73 13.90
N ILE A 173 -2.66 -19.09 13.21
CA ILE A 173 -3.57 -20.16 13.68
C ILE A 173 -2.80 -21.48 13.84
N ALA A 174 -2.02 -21.87 12.83
CA ALA A 174 -1.21 -23.08 12.89
C ALA A 174 -0.20 -23.06 14.06
N ALA A 175 0.46 -21.91 14.29
CA ALA A 175 1.36 -21.74 15.41
C ALA A 175 0.64 -21.88 16.75
N VAL A 176 -0.54 -21.25 16.92
CA VAL A 176 -1.33 -21.35 18.15
C VAL A 176 -1.74 -22.81 18.42
N ILE A 177 -2.20 -23.53 17.39
CA ILE A 177 -2.58 -24.94 17.52
C ILE A 177 -1.35 -25.78 17.90
N PHE A 178 -0.23 -25.62 17.21
CA PHE A 178 0.99 -26.38 17.45
C PHE A 178 1.55 -26.16 18.87
N PHE A 179 1.70 -24.90 19.27
CA PHE A 179 2.23 -24.57 20.62
C PHE A 179 1.21 -24.93 21.71
N GLY A 180 -0.10 -24.76 21.46
CA GLY A 180 -1.14 -25.19 22.41
C GLY A 180 -1.13 -26.69 22.64
N ALA A 181 -1.02 -27.50 21.59
CA ALA A 181 -0.89 -28.95 21.69
C ALA A 181 0.37 -29.35 22.43
N ALA A 182 1.52 -28.73 22.10
CA ALA A 182 2.79 -29.00 22.77
C ALA A 182 2.73 -28.73 24.29
N LEU A 183 2.06 -27.64 24.71
CA LEU A 183 1.86 -27.33 26.13
C LEU A 183 1.01 -28.36 26.88
N LEU A 184 0.05 -29.00 26.21
CA LEU A 184 -0.79 -30.05 26.80
C LEU A 184 -0.04 -31.39 26.96
N GLU A 185 0.99 -31.62 26.12
CA GLU A 185 1.80 -32.82 26.18
C GLU A 185 2.93 -32.73 27.22
N PHE A 186 3.32 -31.55 27.70
CA PHE A 186 4.27 -31.36 28.77
C PHE A 186 3.56 -31.50 30.13
N PRO A 187 3.75 -32.64 30.86
CA PRO A 187 3.20 -32.76 32.20
C PRO A 187 3.93 -31.74 33.11
N LEU A 188 3.17 -30.76 33.62
CA LEU A 188 3.65 -29.84 34.66
C LEU A 188 3.83 -30.70 35.93
N HIS A 189 5.01 -31.28 36.09
CA HIS A 189 5.42 -31.89 37.38
C HIS A 189 5.73 -30.74 38.33
N PHE A 190 4.75 -30.33 39.13
CA PHE A 190 4.92 -29.53 40.34
C PHE A 190 5.09 -30.46 41.55
#